data_fb10f5c6e1f37ef5db1da6698002e548
#
_entry.id   fb10f5c6e1f37ef5db1da6698002e548
#
_cell.length_a   1.000
_cell.length_b   1.000
_cell.length_c   1.000
_cell.angle_alpha   90.00
_cell.angle_beta   90.00
_cell.angle_gamma   90.00
#
_symmetry.space_group_name_H-M   'P 1'
#
loop_
_entity.id
_entity.type
_entity.pdbx_description
1 polymer ?
#
loop_
_entity_poly.entity_id
_entity_poly.type
_entity_poly.pdbx_seq_one_letter_code
_entity_poly.pdbx_strand_id
1 'polypeptide(L)'
;SFDHTPTKVRAVPVVMNAGTAKTGKHPEPSVIAVLTRHANLSESRIPSRQELTFNECANDLFAMIAEGSFPDPETPSAPAQGAPRASDGLIRLDSQGTVTFASPNSLSAFRRMGFQAELEGTQLAEVTAEMLSGTLIVDESLPLVVTGRAPWRADLYSQGVTVTLRAIPLYQEGKRFGAIVLSRDVTQVRLREKEMITKDATIREIHHRVKNNLQTVASLLRIQARRTKSDVAKDALDQAMRRVAAIAVVHDTLSEGLSQNVDFDVVFDRVLKLVAEVASGANQVVRPKLKGSFGFLPSEYATPLALVLTELVTNAVEHGLRGKEDGHVTINVRRSEDSLRVSVHDDGAGLSGGLVGEGLGTQIVRTLVEGELGGSIDWNSHEGQGTEVVIDIPLQYLHDRAVMEPVPSV
;
A
#
# COMPACT_ATOMS: atom_id res chain seq x y z
N SER A 1 4.67 -8.40 -50.83
CA SER A 1 3.39 -9.10 -50.88
C SER A 1 2.88 -9.23 -49.45
N PHE A 2 1.81 -8.53 -49.11
CA PHE A 2 1.10 -8.72 -47.85
C PHE A 2 0.30 -10.00 -47.98
N ASP A 3 0.64 -11.01 -47.20
CA ASP A 3 -0.12 -12.26 -47.08
C ASP A 3 -1.48 -11.91 -46.45
N HIS A 4 -2.53 -11.84 -47.27
CA HIS A 4 -3.91 -11.68 -46.84
C HIS A 4 -4.45 -13.03 -46.36
N THR A 5 -4.23 -13.35 -45.07
CA THR A 5 -4.90 -14.50 -44.48
C THR A 5 -6.40 -14.18 -44.37
N PRO A 6 -7.29 -14.99 -44.96
CA PRO A 6 -8.71 -14.73 -44.89
C PRO A 6 -9.20 -14.76 -43.44
N THR A 7 -9.92 -13.71 -43.04
CA THR A 7 -10.39 -13.54 -41.67
C THR A 7 -11.90 -13.58 -41.62
N LYS A 8 -12.47 -14.49 -40.80
CA LYS A 8 -13.91 -14.50 -40.52
C LYS A 8 -14.22 -13.48 -39.43
N VAL A 9 -15.10 -12.52 -39.72
CA VAL A 9 -15.57 -11.53 -38.75
C VAL A 9 -17.00 -11.84 -38.35
N ARG A 10 -17.26 -11.91 -37.05
CA ARG A 10 -18.61 -11.94 -36.49
C ARG A 10 -18.82 -10.64 -35.74
N ALA A 11 -19.91 -9.94 -36.03
CA ALA A 11 -20.30 -8.71 -35.35
C ALA A 11 -21.66 -8.91 -34.69
N VAL A 12 -21.80 -8.41 -33.45
CA VAL A 12 -23.09 -8.40 -32.73
C VAL A 12 -23.32 -7.02 -32.13
N PRO A 13 -24.56 -6.51 -32.13
CA PRO A 13 -24.88 -5.24 -31.47
C PRO A 13 -24.82 -5.42 -29.94
N VAL A 14 -24.31 -4.41 -29.24
CA VAL A 14 -24.46 -4.29 -27.80
C VAL A 14 -25.68 -3.42 -27.54
N VAL A 15 -26.73 -4.04 -27.01
CA VAL A 15 -28.01 -3.36 -26.75
C VAL A 15 -28.10 -2.99 -25.28
N MET A 16 -28.39 -1.74 -25.00
CA MET A 16 -28.73 -1.29 -23.65
C MET A 16 -30.24 -1.39 -23.45
N ASN A 17 -30.67 -2.31 -22.59
CA ASN A 17 -32.04 -2.32 -22.10
C ASN A 17 -32.16 -1.18 -21.08
N ALA A 18 -32.84 -0.10 -21.44
CA ALA A 18 -33.14 0.97 -20.51
C ALA A 18 -34.00 0.36 -19.39
N GLY A 19 -33.43 0.34 -18.16
CA GLY A 19 -34.12 -0.18 -16.99
C GLY A 19 -35.51 0.44 -16.86
N THR A 20 -36.44 -0.28 -16.28
CA THR A 20 -37.86 0.08 -16.08
C THR A 20 -37.95 1.49 -15.51
N ALA A 21 -38.10 2.47 -16.39
CA ALA A 21 -38.45 3.83 -15.99
C ALA A 21 -39.83 3.79 -15.33
N LYS A 22 -39.95 4.36 -14.15
CA LYS A 22 -41.22 4.51 -13.38
C LYS A 22 -42.34 5.25 -14.13
N THR A 23 -42.23 5.47 -15.43
CA THR A 23 -43.11 6.28 -16.28
C THR A 23 -43.69 5.48 -17.47
N GLY A 24 -44.00 4.22 -17.35
CA GLY A 24 -44.95 3.51 -18.24
C GLY A 24 -44.69 3.52 -19.76
N LYS A 25 -43.61 4.12 -20.26
CA LYS A 25 -43.14 3.99 -21.65
C LYS A 25 -41.92 3.10 -21.64
N HIS A 26 -42.01 1.93 -22.27
CA HIS A 26 -40.85 1.10 -22.56
C HIS A 26 -39.97 1.87 -23.58
N PRO A 27 -38.77 2.35 -23.20
CA PRO A 27 -37.89 2.93 -24.20
C PRO A 27 -37.43 1.79 -25.14
N GLU A 28 -37.42 2.08 -26.45
CA GLU A 28 -36.90 1.13 -27.43
C GLU A 28 -35.43 0.81 -27.12
N PRO A 29 -35.04 -0.47 -27.25
CA PRO A 29 -33.65 -0.88 -27.02
C PRO A 29 -32.74 -0.17 -28.00
N SER A 30 -31.76 0.57 -27.47
CA SER A 30 -30.79 1.31 -28.29
C SER A 30 -29.49 0.55 -28.42
N VAL A 31 -28.96 0.45 -29.64
CA VAL A 31 -27.62 -0.09 -29.89
C VAL A 31 -26.58 0.97 -29.48
N ILE A 32 -25.77 0.67 -28.47
CA ILE A 32 -24.76 1.57 -27.93
C ILE A 32 -23.35 1.27 -28.45
N ALA A 33 -23.10 0.05 -28.91
CA ALA A 33 -21.81 -0.39 -29.44
C ALA A 33 -21.99 -1.62 -30.35
N VAL A 34 -20.94 -1.96 -31.07
CA VAL A 34 -20.85 -3.21 -31.84
C VAL A 34 -19.61 -3.97 -31.36
N LEU A 35 -19.81 -5.20 -30.92
CA LEU A 35 -18.71 -6.12 -30.56
C LEU A 35 -18.34 -6.97 -31.79
N THR A 36 -17.08 -6.99 -32.18
CA THR A 36 -16.59 -7.78 -33.31
C THR A 36 -15.61 -8.85 -32.83
N ARG A 37 -15.72 -10.04 -33.41
CA ARG A 37 -14.77 -11.13 -33.25
C ARG A 37 -14.14 -11.46 -34.58
N HIS A 38 -12.83 -11.44 -34.62
CA HIS A 38 -12.02 -11.80 -35.76
C HIS A 38 -11.40 -13.17 -35.54
N ALA A 39 -11.57 -14.09 -36.49
CA ALA A 39 -10.95 -15.41 -36.49
C ALA A 39 -10.19 -15.61 -37.80
N ASN A 40 -8.90 -15.93 -37.73
CA ASN A 40 -8.13 -16.28 -38.88
C ASN A 40 -8.60 -17.64 -39.42
N LEU A 41 -8.93 -17.69 -40.68
CA LEU A 41 -9.19 -18.94 -41.38
C LEU A 41 -7.84 -19.50 -41.85
N SER A 42 -7.06 -20.11 -40.94
CA SER A 42 -5.91 -20.89 -41.38
C SER A 42 -6.43 -22.19 -42.02
N GLU A 43 -6.06 -22.39 -43.26
CA GLU A 43 -6.39 -23.59 -44.01
C GLU A 43 -5.82 -24.83 -43.29
N SER A 44 -6.65 -25.86 -43.18
CA SER A 44 -6.31 -27.29 -42.94
C SER A 44 -5.98 -27.82 -41.57
N ARG A 45 -6.24 -27.11 -40.46
CA ARG A 45 -6.14 -27.75 -39.14
C ARG A 45 -7.52 -28.07 -38.56
N ILE A 46 -7.73 -29.34 -38.21
CA ILE A 46 -8.92 -29.74 -37.43
C ILE A 46 -8.80 -29.09 -36.04
N PRO A 47 -9.76 -28.24 -35.63
CA PRO A 47 -9.71 -27.60 -34.32
C PRO A 47 -9.79 -28.64 -33.21
N SER A 48 -9.00 -28.43 -32.16
CA SER A 48 -9.04 -29.28 -30.98
C SER A 48 -10.39 -29.17 -30.25
N ARG A 49 -10.74 -30.18 -29.45
CA ARG A 49 -11.95 -30.14 -28.60
C ARG A 49 -12.01 -28.89 -27.74
N GLN A 50 -10.85 -28.47 -27.20
CA GLN A 50 -10.72 -27.24 -26.42
C GLN A 50 -11.08 -26.00 -27.27
N GLU A 51 -10.52 -25.87 -28.47
CA GLU A 51 -10.81 -24.72 -29.36
C GLU A 51 -12.31 -24.69 -29.74
N LEU A 52 -12.91 -25.85 -29.98
CA LEU A 52 -14.37 -25.96 -30.28
C LEU A 52 -15.17 -25.44 -29.06
N THR A 53 -14.89 -25.93 -27.86
CA THR A 53 -15.62 -25.54 -26.65
C THR A 53 -15.43 -24.05 -26.33
N PHE A 54 -14.20 -23.49 -26.45
CA PHE A 54 -13.98 -22.05 -26.28
C PHE A 54 -14.77 -21.23 -27.30
N ASN A 55 -14.85 -21.71 -28.55
CA ASN A 55 -15.63 -21.07 -29.60
C ASN A 55 -17.14 -21.09 -29.30
N GLU A 56 -17.64 -22.21 -28.78
CA GLU A 56 -19.04 -22.34 -28.34
C GLU A 56 -19.33 -21.37 -27.17
N CYS A 57 -18.51 -21.38 -26.12
CA CYS A 57 -18.65 -20.44 -24.99
C CYS A 57 -18.66 -18.98 -25.46
N ALA A 58 -17.73 -18.61 -26.36
CA ALA A 58 -17.71 -17.28 -26.94
C ALA A 58 -18.98 -16.96 -27.72
N ASN A 59 -19.53 -17.93 -28.50
CA ASN A 59 -20.76 -17.75 -29.24
C ASN A 59 -21.97 -17.57 -28.32
N ASP A 60 -22.04 -18.33 -27.21
CA ASP A 60 -23.07 -18.19 -26.19
C ASP A 60 -23.05 -16.80 -25.57
N LEU A 61 -21.87 -16.31 -25.19
CA LEU A 61 -21.71 -14.95 -24.65
C LEU A 61 -22.07 -13.88 -25.68
N PHE A 62 -21.70 -14.05 -26.95
CA PHE A 62 -22.08 -13.12 -28.02
C PHE A 62 -23.61 -13.09 -28.23
N ALA A 63 -24.28 -14.20 -28.11
CA ALA A 63 -25.76 -14.26 -28.18
C ALA A 63 -26.39 -13.50 -27.01
N MET A 64 -25.90 -13.73 -25.80
CA MET A 64 -26.36 -13.04 -24.60
C MET A 64 -26.12 -11.51 -24.65
N ILE A 65 -24.99 -11.06 -25.22
CA ILE A 65 -24.70 -9.63 -25.43
C ILE A 65 -25.71 -9.04 -26.44
N ALA A 66 -26.00 -9.75 -27.51
CA ALA A 66 -26.99 -9.32 -28.51
C ALA A 66 -28.39 -9.23 -27.94
N GLU A 67 -28.76 -10.12 -27.03
CA GLU A 67 -30.03 -10.13 -26.29
C GLU A 67 -30.08 -9.11 -25.13
N GLY A 68 -28.95 -8.48 -24.80
CA GLY A 68 -28.85 -7.57 -23.66
C GLY A 68 -28.89 -8.25 -22.28
N SER A 69 -28.66 -9.57 -22.23
CA SER A 69 -28.63 -10.37 -21.00
C SER A 69 -27.23 -10.54 -20.40
N PHE A 70 -26.18 -10.00 -21.04
CA PHE A 70 -24.81 -9.99 -20.54
C PHE A 70 -24.12 -8.64 -20.84
N PRO A 71 -23.33 -8.05 -19.89
CA PRO A 71 -23.12 -8.53 -18.53
C PRO A 71 -24.37 -8.38 -17.66
N ASP A 72 -24.54 -9.28 -16.70
CA ASP A 72 -25.63 -9.21 -15.75
C ASP A 72 -25.43 -7.94 -14.85
N PRO A 73 -26.42 -7.05 -14.77
CA PRO A 73 -26.32 -5.83 -13.96
C PRO A 73 -26.17 -6.08 -12.46
N GLU A 74 -26.56 -7.25 -11.96
CA GLU A 74 -26.38 -7.66 -10.57
C GLU A 74 -24.97 -8.25 -10.30
N THR A 75 -24.15 -8.40 -11.36
CA THR A 75 -22.77 -8.86 -11.17
C THR A 75 -21.97 -7.84 -10.38
N PRO A 76 -21.43 -8.18 -9.19
CA PRO A 76 -20.56 -7.28 -8.46
C PRO A 76 -19.38 -6.87 -9.34
N SER A 77 -19.05 -5.58 -9.36
CA SER A 77 -17.85 -5.07 -10.07
C SER A 77 -16.63 -5.82 -9.55
N ALA A 78 -16.14 -6.77 -10.33
CA ALA A 78 -14.92 -7.48 -9.97
C ALA A 78 -13.75 -6.49 -10.07
N PRO A 79 -12.85 -6.40 -9.07
CA PRO A 79 -11.63 -5.65 -9.23
C PRO A 79 -10.90 -6.16 -10.48
N ALA A 80 -10.42 -5.22 -11.32
CA ALA A 80 -9.80 -5.54 -12.61
C ALA A 80 -8.56 -6.46 -12.45
N GLN A 81 -7.92 -6.43 -11.28
CA GLN A 81 -6.77 -7.27 -10.93
C GLN A 81 -7.22 -8.55 -10.21
N GLY A 82 -6.75 -9.70 -10.70
CA GLY A 82 -6.94 -10.99 -10.03
C GLY A 82 -8.19 -11.77 -10.42
N ALA A 83 -9.08 -11.25 -11.27
CA ALA A 83 -10.23 -12.00 -11.75
C ALA A 83 -9.81 -13.19 -12.65
N PRO A 84 -10.42 -14.39 -12.48
CA PRO A 84 -10.16 -15.53 -13.35
C PRO A 84 -10.48 -15.21 -14.82
N ARG A 85 -9.59 -15.64 -15.72
CA ARG A 85 -9.74 -15.51 -17.17
C ARG A 85 -9.94 -16.88 -17.80
N ALA A 86 -10.48 -16.94 -19.02
CA ALA A 86 -10.65 -18.19 -19.76
C ALA A 86 -9.31 -18.91 -20.01
N SER A 87 -8.19 -18.15 -20.12
CA SER A 87 -6.85 -18.72 -20.24
C SER A 87 -6.32 -19.35 -18.95
N ASP A 88 -6.78 -18.89 -17.79
CA ASP A 88 -6.35 -19.42 -16.49
C ASP A 88 -6.98 -20.80 -16.24
N GLY A 89 -8.25 -20.97 -16.61
CA GLY A 89 -8.98 -22.21 -16.57
C GLY A 89 -10.46 -21.99 -16.87
N LEU A 90 -11.07 -22.93 -17.59
CA LEU A 90 -12.46 -22.90 -17.98
C LEU A 90 -13.11 -24.26 -17.74
N ILE A 91 -14.27 -24.23 -17.09
CA ILE A 91 -15.16 -25.38 -16.87
C ILE A 91 -16.51 -24.99 -17.47
N ARG A 92 -17.11 -25.88 -18.29
CA ARG A 92 -18.46 -25.69 -18.80
C ARG A 92 -19.42 -26.62 -18.06
N LEU A 93 -20.52 -26.07 -17.61
CA LEU A 93 -21.59 -26.78 -16.90
C LEU A 93 -22.86 -26.84 -17.77
N ASP A 94 -23.60 -27.93 -17.68
CA ASP A 94 -24.95 -28.00 -18.17
C ASP A 94 -25.97 -27.32 -17.23
N SER A 95 -27.25 -27.44 -17.57
CA SER A 95 -28.35 -26.87 -16.77
C SER A 95 -28.46 -27.48 -15.37
N GLN A 96 -27.94 -28.67 -15.15
CA GLN A 96 -27.97 -29.39 -13.87
C GLN A 96 -26.72 -29.14 -13.04
N GLY A 97 -25.67 -28.48 -13.58
CA GLY A 97 -24.39 -28.25 -12.91
C GLY A 97 -23.38 -29.37 -13.12
N THR A 98 -23.66 -30.26 -14.09
CA THR A 98 -22.74 -31.33 -14.49
C THR A 98 -21.63 -30.74 -15.37
N VAL A 99 -20.39 -31.13 -15.13
CA VAL A 99 -19.24 -30.69 -15.92
C VAL A 99 -19.27 -31.38 -17.30
N THR A 100 -19.46 -30.61 -18.35
CA THR A 100 -19.43 -31.09 -19.75
C THR A 100 -18.07 -30.94 -20.40
N PHE A 101 -17.26 -30.02 -19.87
CA PHE A 101 -15.87 -29.79 -20.29
C PHE A 101 -15.07 -29.12 -19.18
N ALA A 102 -13.82 -29.52 -19.05
CA ALA A 102 -12.83 -28.85 -18.20
C ALA A 102 -11.52 -28.67 -18.95
N SER A 103 -10.99 -27.44 -18.97
CA SER A 103 -9.71 -27.15 -19.59
C SER A 103 -8.54 -27.79 -18.83
N PRO A 104 -7.39 -28.07 -19.47
CA PRO A 104 -6.24 -28.69 -18.82
C PRO A 104 -5.77 -27.91 -17.56
N ASN A 105 -5.85 -26.58 -17.59
CA ASN A 105 -5.49 -25.75 -16.46
C ASN A 105 -6.44 -25.94 -15.27
N SER A 106 -7.75 -26.02 -15.52
CA SER A 106 -8.74 -26.34 -14.47
C SER A 106 -8.50 -27.74 -13.90
N LEU A 107 -8.31 -28.74 -14.75
CA LEU A 107 -8.01 -30.12 -14.30
C LEU A 107 -6.73 -30.16 -13.43
N SER A 108 -5.68 -29.45 -13.86
CA SER A 108 -4.44 -29.35 -13.08
C SER A 108 -4.66 -28.68 -11.72
N ALA A 109 -5.49 -27.63 -11.65
CA ALA A 109 -5.81 -26.96 -10.40
C ALA A 109 -6.57 -27.89 -9.44
N PHE A 110 -7.61 -28.59 -9.92
CA PHE A 110 -8.39 -29.53 -9.11
C PHE A 110 -7.56 -30.74 -8.64
N ARG A 111 -6.64 -31.25 -9.48
CA ARG A 111 -5.71 -32.31 -9.07
C ARG A 111 -4.77 -31.86 -7.94
N ARG A 112 -4.24 -30.65 -8.00
CA ARG A 112 -3.42 -30.09 -6.92
C ARG A 112 -4.19 -29.88 -5.63
N MET A 113 -5.50 -29.65 -5.74
CA MET A 113 -6.42 -29.56 -4.59
C MET A 113 -6.81 -30.92 -4.01
N GLY A 114 -6.32 -32.04 -4.61
CA GLY A 114 -6.54 -33.40 -4.13
C GLY A 114 -7.59 -34.19 -4.88
N PHE A 115 -8.28 -33.63 -5.87
CA PHE A 115 -9.25 -34.37 -6.67
C PHE A 115 -8.54 -35.14 -7.80
N GLN A 116 -8.50 -36.48 -7.69
CA GLN A 116 -7.78 -37.35 -8.61
C GLN A 116 -8.65 -37.99 -9.69
N ALA A 117 -9.98 -37.94 -9.52
CA ALA A 117 -10.90 -38.53 -10.47
C ALA A 117 -11.10 -37.67 -11.73
N GLU A 118 -11.85 -38.16 -12.70
CA GLU A 118 -12.25 -37.40 -13.88
C GLU A 118 -13.32 -36.37 -13.49
N LEU A 119 -13.08 -35.11 -13.83
CA LEU A 119 -13.99 -34.01 -13.48
C LEU A 119 -15.21 -33.97 -14.45
N GLU A 120 -15.00 -34.31 -15.72
CA GLU A 120 -16.09 -34.34 -16.71
C GLU A 120 -17.11 -35.44 -16.37
N GLY A 121 -18.39 -35.13 -16.49
CA GLY A 121 -19.48 -36.01 -16.11
C GLY A 121 -19.88 -35.97 -14.64
N THR A 122 -19.12 -35.26 -13.77
CA THR A 122 -19.47 -35.11 -12.36
C THR A 122 -20.25 -33.83 -12.08
N GLN A 123 -20.93 -33.78 -10.96
CA GLN A 123 -21.54 -32.56 -10.42
C GLN A 123 -20.45 -31.72 -9.76
N LEU A 124 -20.17 -30.51 -10.26
CA LEU A 124 -19.10 -29.65 -9.70
C LEU A 124 -19.36 -29.34 -8.21
N ALA A 125 -20.62 -29.19 -7.82
CA ALA A 125 -21.00 -28.96 -6.42
C ALA A 125 -20.65 -30.14 -5.50
N GLU A 126 -20.86 -31.39 -5.94
CA GLU A 126 -20.51 -32.59 -5.18
C GLU A 126 -18.99 -32.70 -5.01
N VAL A 127 -18.24 -32.52 -6.10
CA VAL A 127 -16.78 -32.56 -6.09
C VAL A 127 -16.22 -31.53 -5.10
N THR A 128 -16.73 -30.29 -5.16
CA THR A 128 -16.25 -29.23 -4.23
C THR A 128 -16.66 -29.48 -2.79
N ALA A 129 -17.85 -30.05 -2.55
CA ALA A 129 -18.29 -30.42 -1.21
C ALA A 129 -17.44 -31.54 -0.60
N GLU A 130 -17.06 -32.54 -1.39
CA GLU A 130 -16.15 -33.61 -0.99
C GLU A 130 -14.77 -33.06 -0.60
N MET A 131 -14.23 -32.16 -1.43
CA MET A 131 -12.91 -31.54 -1.18
C MET A 131 -12.90 -30.65 0.06
N LEU A 132 -14.05 -30.07 0.45
CA LEU A 132 -14.21 -29.21 1.61
C LEU A 132 -14.58 -29.98 2.88
N SER A 133 -14.84 -31.30 2.81
CA SER A 133 -15.21 -32.11 3.96
C SER A 133 -14.10 -32.03 5.02
N GLY A 134 -14.40 -31.36 6.16
CA GLY A 134 -13.46 -31.06 7.25
C GLY A 134 -12.93 -29.62 7.29
N THR A 135 -13.34 -28.75 6.40
CA THR A 135 -12.95 -27.32 6.41
C THR A 135 -14.03 -26.48 7.10
N LEU A 136 -13.64 -25.73 8.15
CA LEU A 136 -14.56 -24.91 8.97
C LEU A 136 -14.98 -23.59 8.30
N ILE A 137 -14.28 -23.14 7.27
CA ILE A 137 -14.54 -21.87 6.58
C ILE A 137 -14.86 -22.15 5.12
N VAL A 138 -16.14 -22.00 4.78
CA VAL A 138 -16.63 -22.11 3.40
C VAL A 138 -17.15 -20.73 2.99
N ASP A 139 -16.77 -20.28 1.80
CA ASP A 139 -17.31 -19.06 1.20
C ASP A 139 -18.82 -19.27 0.94
N GLU A 140 -19.66 -18.41 1.51
CA GLU A 140 -21.13 -18.52 1.41
C GLU A 140 -21.64 -18.44 -0.04
N SER A 141 -20.89 -17.83 -0.92
CA SER A 141 -21.20 -17.71 -2.35
C SER A 141 -20.88 -18.99 -3.14
N LEU A 142 -20.06 -19.89 -2.59
CA LEU A 142 -19.56 -21.07 -3.28
C LEU A 142 -20.66 -21.98 -3.86
N PRO A 143 -21.74 -22.32 -3.14
CA PRO A 143 -22.81 -23.16 -3.69
C PRO A 143 -23.46 -22.58 -4.96
N LEU A 144 -23.59 -21.27 -5.04
CA LEU A 144 -24.16 -20.57 -6.19
C LEU A 144 -23.20 -20.55 -7.38
N VAL A 145 -21.90 -20.41 -7.10
CA VAL A 145 -20.84 -20.40 -8.11
C VAL A 145 -20.64 -21.77 -8.72
N VAL A 146 -20.52 -22.82 -7.91
CA VAL A 146 -20.27 -24.19 -8.40
C VAL A 146 -21.48 -24.82 -9.09
N THR A 147 -22.68 -24.35 -8.80
CA THR A 147 -23.89 -24.73 -9.55
C THR A 147 -24.12 -23.84 -10.77
N GLY A 148 -23.32 -22.79 -10.97
CA GLY A 148 -23.48 -21.84 -12.08
C GLY A 148 -24.80 -21.07 -12.05
N ARG A 149 -25.38 -20.84 -10.88
CA ARG A 149 -26.70 -20.17 -10.74
C ARG A 149 -26.62 -18.67 -10.57
N ALA A 150 -25.49 -18.16 -10.06
CA ALA A 150 -25.28 -16.74 -9.88
C ALA A 150 -23.95 -16.28 -10.50
N PRO A 151 -23.88 -15.03 -11.04
CA PRO A 151 -22.67 -14.49 -11.65
C PRO A 151 -21.67 -14.02 -10.60
N TRP A 152 -21.39 -14.84 -9.61
CA TRP A 152 -20.59 -14.53 -8.46
C TRP A 152 -19.21 -15.17 -8.54
N ARG A 153 -18.39 -14.86 -7.53
CA ARG A 153 -17.05 -15.37 -7.36
C ARG A 153 -16.91 -15.97 -5.97
N ALA A 154 -16.20 -17.09 -5.87
CA ALA A 154 -15.88 -17.74 -4.61
C ALA A 154 -14.45 -18.28 -4.62
N ASP A 155 -13.81 -18.33 -3.45
CA ASP A 155 -12.51 -18.97 -3.27
C ASP A 155 -12.73 -20.38 -2.69
N LEU A 156 -12.12 -21.38 -3.35
CA LEU A 156 -12.08 -22.77 -2.92
C LEU A 156 -10.68 -23.07 -2.38
N TYR A 157 -10.61 -23.53 -1.12
CA TYR A 157 -9.35 -23.88 -0.48
C TYR A 157 -9.32 -25.35 -0.09
N SER A 158 -8.33 -26.07 -0.59
CA SER A 158 -8.09 -27.48 -0.24
C SER A 158 -6.60 -27.81 -0.36
N GLN A 159 -6.08 -28.64 0.55
CA GLN A 159 -4.68 -29.13 0.57
C GLN A 159 -3.61 -28.06 0.34
N GLY A 160 -3.79 -26.87 0.91
CA GLY A 160 -2.82 -25.77 0.78
C GLY A 160 -2.90 -24.99 -0.55
N VAL A 161 -3.84 -25.34 -1.42
CA VAL A 161 -4.09 -24.67 -2.71
C VAL A 161 -5.36 -23.83 -2.63
N THR A 162 -5.31 -22.61 -3.15
CA THR A 162 -6.48 -21.71 -3.26
C THR A 162 -6.79 -21.47 -4.72
N VAL A 163 -8.00 -21.82 -5.12
CA VAL A 163 -8.52 -21.57 -6.48
C VAL A 163 -9.70 -20.61 -6.39
N THR A 164 -9.60 -19.48 -7.07
CA THR A 164 -10.75 -18.58 -7.26
C THR A 164 -11.60 -19.11 -8.43
N LEU A 165 -12.88 -19.29 -8.17
CA LEU A 165 -13.90 -19.62 -9.17
C LEU A 165 -14.77 -18.40 -9.44
N ARG A 166 -15.16 -18.20 -10.72
CA ARG A 166 -16.14 -17.20 -11.14
C ARG A 166 -17.13 -17.85 -12.09
N ALA A 167 -18.40 -17.85 -11.72
CA ALA A 167 -19.46 -18.35 -12.59
C ALA A 167 -19.99 -17.25 -13.52
N ILE A 168 -20.38 -17.67 -14.71
CA ILE A 168 -21.12 -16.89 -15.70
C ILE A 168 -22.29 -17.77 -16.15
N PRO A 169 -23.48 -17.57 -15.58
CA PRO A 169 -24.68 -18.31 -16.01
C PRO A 169 -24.96 -18.02 -17.48
N LEU A 170 -25.31 -19.06 -18.22
CA LEU A 170 -25.65 -18.97 -19.64
C LEU A 170 -27.18 -19.03 -19.82
N TYR A 171 -27.71 -18.02 -20.51
CA TYR A 171 -29.15 -17.89 -20.79
C TYR A 171 -29.41 -17.88 -22.28
N GLN A 172 -30.54 -18.47 -22.65
CA GLN A 172 -31.11 -18.42 -23.98
C GLN A 172 -32.62 -18.21 -23.83
N GLU A 173 -33.19 -17.19 -24.45
CA GLU A 173 -34.60 -16.84 -24.35
C GLU A 173 -35.08 -16.72 -22.86
N GLY A 174 -34.24 -16.16 -21.99
CA GLY A 174 -34.52 -15.98 -20.56
C GLY A 174 -34.44 -17.26 -19.71
N LYS A 175 -34.12 -18.43 -20.29
CA LYS A 175 -33.95 -19.70 -19.57
C LYS A 175 -32.46 -20.04 -19.43
N ARG A 176 -32.02 -20.37 -18.22
CA ARG A 176 -30.68 -20.86 -18.01
C ARG A 176 -30.49 -22.26 -18.58
N PHE A 177 -29.51 -22.43 -19.46
CA PHE A 177 -29.18 -23.72 -20.07
C PHE A 177 -27.84 -24.29 -19.65
N GLY A 178 -27.01 -23.50 -18.93
CA GLY A 178 -25.71 -23.92 -18.42
C GLY A 178 -24.97 -22.80 -17.72
N ALA A 179 -23.67 -22.97 -17.56
CA ALA A 179 -22.78 -21.94 -17.06
C ALA A 179 -21.34 -22.15 -17.57
N ILE A 180 -20.57 -21.05 -17.58
CA ILE A 180 -19.13 -21.09 -17.68
C ILE A 180 -18.60 -20.78 -16.27
N VAL A 181 -17.71 -21.62 -15.75
CA VAL A 181 -16.99 -21.36 -14.51
C VAL A 181 -15.52 -21.16 -14.87
N LEU A 182 -15.01 -19.96 -14.65
CA LEU A 182 -13.61 -19.64 -14.81
C LEU A 182 -12.88 -19.97 -13.51
N SER A 183 -11.71 -20.60 -13.60
CA SER A 183 -10.91 -20.99 -12.44
C SER A 183 -9.50 -20.42 -12.53
N ARG A 184 -8.97 -19.91 -11.42
CA ARG A 184 -7.60 -19.41 -11.33
C ARG A 184 -6.96 -19.85 -10.02
N ASP A 185 -5.80 -20.47 -10.13
CA ASP A 185 -4.96 -20.72 -8.95
C ASP A 185 -4.35 -19.40 -8.47
N VAL A 186 -4.74 -19.01 -7.27
CA VAL A 186 -4.27 -17.79 -6.60
C VAL A 186 -3.41 -18.10 -5.38
N THR A 187 -2.97 -19.34 -5.21
CA THR A 187 -2.20 -19.81 -4.04
C THR A 187 -1.00 -18.92 -3.75
N GLN A 188 -0.16 -18.69 -4.76
CA GLN A 188 1.03 -17.86 -4.59
C GLN A 188 0.71 -16.40 -4.29
N VAL A 189 -0.35 -15.87 -4.90
CA VAL A 189 -0.80 -14.50 -4.65
C VAL A 189 -1.28 -14.37 -3.21
N ARG A 190 -2.13 -15.29 -2.75
CA ARG A 190 -2.65 -15.30 -1.38
C ARG A 190 -1.58 -15.53 -0.32
N LEU A 191 -0.58 -16.37 -0.61
CA LEU A 191 0.57 -16.55 0.29
C LEU A 191 1.38 -15.27 0.42
N ARG A 192 1.69 -14.60 -0.69
CA ARG A 192 2.43 -13.33 -0.66
C ARG A 192 1.64 -12.23 0.06
N GLU A 193 0.32 -12.14 -0.16
CA GLU A 193 -0.54 -11.20 0.56
C GLU A 193 -0.49 -11.45 2.08
N LYS A 194 -0.62 -12.72 2.51
CA LYS A 194 -0.51 -13.10 3.93
C LYS A 194 0.88 -12.79 4.50
N GLU A 195 1.94 -13.07 3.77
CA GLU A 195 3.31 -12.75 4.19
C GLU A 195 3.50 -11.24 4.35
N MET A 196 2.99 -10.42 3.41
CA MET A 196 3.04 -8.96 3.53
C MET A 196 2.28 -8.47 4.77
N ILE A 197 1.05 -8.92 4.97
CA ILE A 197 0.24 -8.55 6.15
C ILE A 197 0.96 -8.93 7.45
N THR A 198 1.57 -10.12 7.49
CA THR A 198 2.32 -10.60 8.66
C THR A 198 3.58 -9.76 8.90
N LYS A 199 4.32 -9.42 7.83
CA LYS A 199 5.50 -8.55 7.93
C LYS A 199 5.12 -7.16 8.45
N ASP A 200 4.05 -6.57 7.92
CA ASP A 200 3.58 -5.25 8.35
C ASP A 200 3.11 -5.26 9.82
N ALA A 201 2.43 -6.31 10.25
CA ALA A 201 2.05 -6.48 11.64
C ALA A 201 3.28 -6.62 12.56
N THR A 202 4.29 -7.39 12.12
CA THR A 202 5.54 -7.57 12.87
C THR A 202 6.32 -6.26 12.99
N ILE A 203 6.42 -5.50 11.90
CA ILE A 203 7.10 -4.20 11.89
C ILE A 203 6.41 -3.22 12.86
N ARG A 204 5.08 -3.14 12.82
CA ARG A 204 4.31 -2.32 13.78
C ARG A 204 4.54 -2.74 15.22
N GLU A 205 4.54 -4.03 15.51
CA GLU A 205 4.81 -4.56 16.85
C GLU A 205 6.23 -4.19 17.33
N ILE A 206 7.23 -4.26 16.43
CA ILE A 206 8.61 -3.82 16.74
C ILE A 206 8.63 -2.34 17.11
N HIS A 207 8.00 -1.47 16.31
CA HIS A 207 7.96 -0.03 16.62
C HIS A 207 7.26 0.26 17.94
N HIS A 208 6.14 -0.41 18.23
CA HIS A 208 5.46 -0.29 19.53
C HIS A 208 6.33 -0.74 20.70
N ARG A 209 7.08 -1.84 20.55
CA ARG A 209 8.01 -2.30 21.60
C ARG A 209 9.17 -1.36 21.81
N VAL A 210 9.75 -0.84 20.71
CA VAL A 210 10.81 0.17 20.80
C VAL A 210 10.31 1.41 21.53
N LYS A 211 9.14 1.95 21.18
CA LYS A 211 8.51 3.07 21.90
C LYS A 211 8.36 2.79 23.40
N ASN A 212 7.81 1.61 23.77
CA ASN A 212 7.61 1.26 25.18
C ASN A 212 8.94 1.16 25.94
N ASN A 213 9.98 0.62 25.30
CA ASN A 213 11.32 0.54 25.89
C ASN A 213 11.91 1.95 26.09
N LEU A 214 11.77 2.83 25.11
CA LEU A 214 12.24 4.22 25.19
C LEU A 214 11.51 5.00 26.29
N GLN A 215 10.20 4.80 26.46
CA GLN A 215 9.44 5.40 27.56
C GLN A 215 9.93 4.92 28.94
N THR A 216 10.29 3.63 29.05
CA THR A 216 10.87 3.07 30.26
C THR A 216 12.23 3.70 30.55
N VAL A 217 13.10 3.83 29.55
CA VAL A 217 14.41 4.49 29.69
C VAL A 217 14.24 5.96 30.09
N ALA A 218 13.34 6.70 29.44
CA ALA A 218 13.05 8.10 29.83
C ALA A 218 12.57 8.21 31.29
N SER A 219 11.73 7.28 31.74
CA SER A 219 11.28 7.25 33.15
C SER A 219 12.42 6.99 34.12
N LEU A 220 13.34 6.08 33.79
CA LEU A 220 14.52 5.79 34.60
C LEU A 220 15.47 7.02 34.68
N LEU A 221 15.72 7.67 33.53
CA LEU A 221 16.54 8.90 33.48
C LEU A 221 15.92 10.02 34.34
N ARG A 222 14.57 10.18 34.28
CA ARG A 222 13.84 11.15 35.11
C ARG A 222 13.99 10.88 36.62
N ILE A 223 13.95 9.61 37.02
CA ILE A 223 14.17 9.23 38.42
C ILE A 223 15.61 9.55 38.83
N GLN A 224 16.59 9.30 37.98
CA GLN A 224 18.01 9.62 38.26
C GLN A 224 18.24 11.13 38.33
N ALA A 225 17.66 11.92 37.43
CA ALA A 225 17.74 13.38 37.43
C ALA A 225 17.20 13.99 38.75
N ARG A 226 16.11 13.43 39.30
CA ARG A 226 15.54 13.85 40.58
C ARG A 226 16.42 13.52 41.80
N ARG A 227 17.23 12.46 41.69
CA ARG A 227 18.09 11.97 42.78
C ARG A 227 19.46 12.60 42.78
N THR A 228 19.91 13.14 41.64
CA THR A 228 21.23 13.76 41.54
C THR A 228 21.22 15.16 42.17
N LYS A 229 22.32 15.47 42.85
CA LYS A 229 22.54 16.80 43.49
C LYS A 229 23.43 17.72 42.63
N SER A 230 24.01 17.20 41.57
CA SER A 230 24.88 17.97 40.65
C SER A 230 24.03 18.54 39.51
N ASP A 231 24.02 19.85 39.38
CA ASP A 231 23.30 20.56 38.32
C ASP A 231 23.81 20.13 36.93
N VAL A 232 25.13 19.99 36.77
CA VAL A 232 25.72 19.49 35.51
C VAL A 232 25.24 18.08 35.13
N ALA A 233 25.14 17.19 36.14
CA ALA A 233 24.65 15.84 35.88
C ALA A 233 23.14 15.82 35.62
N LYS A 234 22.37 16.72 36.23
CA LYS A 234 20.95 16.89 35.97
C LYS A 234 20.69 17.37 34.54
N ASP A 235 21.41 18.40 34.10
CA ASP A 235 21.32 18.93 32.73
C ASP A 235 21.66 17.86 31.69
N ALA A 236 22.69 17.03 31.91
CA ALA A 236 23.07 15.93 31.04
C ALA A 236 21.97 14.88 30.96
N LEU A 237 21.31 14.54 32.10
CA LEU A 237 20.20 13.60 32.13
C LEU A 237 18.95 14.15 31.42
N ASP A 238 18.66 15.45 31.60
CA ASP A 238 17.55 16.11 30.92
C ASP A 238 17.76 16.17 29.40
N GLN A 239 18.99 16.42 28.92
CA GLN A 239 19.35 16.30 27.52
C GLN A 239 19.16 14.87 26.99
N ALA A 240 19.62 13.84 27.72
CA ALA A 240 19.43 12.45 27.35
C ALA A 240 17.94 12.08 27.26
N MET A 241 17.11 12.58 28.19
CA MET A 241 15.64 12.36 28.12
C MET A 241 15.02 12.98 26.85
N ARG A 242 15.43 14.20 26.46
CA ARG A 242 14.92 14.84 25.24
C ARG A 242 15.26 14.02 24.00
N ARG A 243 16.48 13.49 23.89
CA ARG A 243 16.91 12.62 22.79
C ARG A 243 16.07 11.34 22.71
N VAL A 244 15.87 10.68 23.85
CA VAL A 244 15.02 9.47 23.94
C VAL A 244 13.59 9.79 23.54
N ALA A 245 13.04 10.93 23.97
CA ALA A 245 11.69 11.35 23.61
C ALA A 245 11.56 11.64 22.10
N ALA A 246 12.54 12.29 21.46
CA ALA A 246 12.56 12.54 20.03
C ALA A 246 12.55 11.22 19.22
N ILE A 247 13.36 10.23 19.62
CA ILE A 247 13.36 8.89 19.00
C ILE A 247 11.99 8.23 19.15
N ALA A 248 11.38 8.31 20.34
CA ALA A 248 10.08 7.71 20.61
C ALA A 248 8.97 8.33 19.72
N VAL A 249 9.01 9.63 19.45
CA VAL A 249 8.07 10.31 18.53
C VAL A 249 8.19 9.78 17.11
N VAL A 250 9.41 9.58 16.59
CA VAL A 250 9.62 9.01 15.25
C VAL A 250 9.04 7.60 15.18
N HIS A 251 9.37 6.75 16.16
CA HIS A 251 8.87 5.36 16.19
C HIS A 251 7.35 5.28 16.35
N ASP A 252 6.74 6.24 17.05
CA ASP A 252 5.28 6.32 17.17
C ASP A 252 4.63 6.64 15.83
N THR A 253 5.17 7.62 15.12
CA THR A 253 4.67 8.01 13.79
C THR A 253 4.86 6.91 12.75
N LEU A 254 5.97 6.15 12.81
CA LEU A 254 6.21 4.97 11.98
C LEU A 254 5.21 3.84 12.24
N SER A 255 4.76 3.68 13.48
CA SER A 255 3.79 2.65 13.84
C SER A 255 2.38 2.93 13.34
N GLU A 256 2.04 4.20 13.12
CA GLU A 256 0.73 4.64 12.61
C GLU A 256 0.60 4.48 11.08
N GLY A 257 1.72 4.43 10.34
CA GLY A 257 1.78 4.33 8.89
C GLY A 257 1.95 2.89 8.37
N LEU A 258 1.46 2.62 7.15
CA LEU A 258 1.71 1.36 6.42
C LEU A 258 3.01 1.39 5.60
N SER A 259 3.71 2.53 5.57
CA SER A 259 4.93 2.74 4.79
C SER A 259 6.15 2.93 5.67
N GLN A 260 7.32 2.58 5.15
CA GLN A 260 8.62 2.89 5.78
C GLN A 260 8.96 4.39 5.74
N ASN A 261 8.11 5.20 5.10
CA ASN A 261 8.24 6.64 4.99
C ASN A 261 7.36 7.33 6.02
N VAL A 262 7.90 8.36 6.65
CA VAL A 262 7.26 9.16 7.70
C VAL A 262 6.92 10.54 7.14
N ASP A 263 5.73 11.06 7.42
CA ASP A 263 5.46 12.48 7.28
C ASP A 263 6.26 13.24 8.34
N PHE A 264 7.41 13.79 7.92
CA PHE A 264 8.34 14.39 8.86
C PHE A 264 7.85 15.75 9.38
N ASP A 265 6.93 16.41 8.70
CA ASP A 265 6.33 17.65 9.21
C ASP A 265 5.52 17.35 10.49
N VAL A 266 4.79 16.23 10.54
CA VAL A 266 4.07 15.74 11.73
C VAL A 266 5.03 15.39 12.87
N VAL A 267 6.14 14.70 12.55
CA VAL A 267 7.18 14.34 13.53
C VAL A 267 7.77 15.61 14.13
N PHE A 268 8.15 16.56 13.27
CA PHE A 268 8.82 17.78 13.71
C PHE A 268 7.91 18.68 14.56
N ASP A 269 6.62 18.79 14.23
CA ASP A 269 5.64 19.49 15.07
C ASP A 269 5.58 18.89 16.50
N ARG A 270 5.59 17.56 16.61
CA ARG A 270 5.64 16.87 17.91
C ARG A 270 6.95 17.13 18.65
N VAL A 271 8.08 17.13 17.93
CA VAL A 271 9.40 17.45 18.49
C VAL A 271 9.45 18.90 19.01
N LEU A 272 8.95 19.87 18.23
CA LEU A 272 8.88 21.26 18.65
C LEU A 272 8.05 21.45 19.93
N LYS A 273 6.94 20.73 20.08
CA LYS A 273 6.12 20.75 21.30
C LYS A 273 6.91 20.24 22.52
N LEU A 274 7.67 19.16 22.37
CA LEU A 274 8.52 18.62 23.43
C LEU A 274 9.59 19.63 23.87
N VAL A 275 10.25 20.31 22.92
CA VAL A 275 11.26 21.33 23.23
C VAL A 275 10.61 22.54 23.88
N ALA A 276 9.46 23.00 23.43
CA ALA A 276 8.72 24.12 23.99
C ALA A 276 8.24 23.87 25.43
N GLU A 277 7.79 22.67 25.76
CA GLU A 277 7.37 22.29 27.12
C GLU A 277 8.51 22.37 28.12
N VAL A 278 9.72 22.01 27.71
CA VAL A 278 10.90 22.07 28.57
C VAL A 278 11.37 23.52 28.74
N ALA A 279 11.33 24.34 27.68
CA ALA A 279 11.72 25.77 27.72
C ALA A 279 10.76 26.62 28.56
N SER A 280 9.49 26.23 28.70
CA SER A 280 8.46 26.97 29.44
C SER A 280 8.67 26.98 30.97
N GLY A 281 9.62 26.21 31.51
CA GLY A 281 9.99 26.23 32.93
C GLY A 281 10.72 27.51 33.39
N ALA A 282 11.15 28.40 32.49
CA ALA A 282 12.00 29.59 32.75
C ALA A 282 11.34 30.89 32.31
N ASN A 283 10.05 31.13 32.55
CA ASN A 283 9.37 32.42 32.26
C ASN A 283 9.49 32.96 30.82
N GLN A 284 9.98 32.17 29.86
CA GLN A 284 10.14 32.55 28.46
C GLN A 284 9.26 31.65 27.57
N VAL A 285 8.34 32.25 26.81
CA VAL A 285 7.52 31.54 25.82
C VAL A 285 8.19 31.69 24.45
N VAL A 286 9.16 30.83 24.16
CA VAL A 286 9.76 30.77 22.82
C VAL A 286 8.91 29.87 21.92
N ARG A 287 8.44 30.42 20.80
CA ARG A 287 7.68 29.65 19.77
C ARG A 287 8.49 29.56 18.50
N PRO A 288 9.17 28.45 18.26
CA PRO A 288 9.88 28.23 17.01
C PRO A 288 8.93 28.31 15.82
N LYS A 289 9.33 28.96 14.72
CA LYS A 289 8.54 29.10 13.49
C LYS A 289 9.15 28.23 12.40
N LEU A 290 8.36 27.30 11.88
CA LEU A 290 8.70 26.51 10.69
C LEU A 290 8.28 27.25 9.42
N LYS A 291 9.19 27.33 8.44
CA LYS A 291 8.94 27.83 7.08
C LYS A 291 9.39 26.77 6.09
N GLY A 292 8.51 26.36 5.18
CA GLY A 292 8.73 25.27 4.25
C GLY A 292 8.15 23.95 4.74
N SER A 293 8.51 22.84 4.13
CA SER A 293 8.03 21.50 4.45
C SER A 293 9.15 20.48 4.21
N PHE A 294 9.26 19.51 5.09
CA PHE A 294 10.16 18.36 4.95
C PHE A 294 9.55 17.29 4.03
N GLY A 295 8.23 17.14 4.07
CA GLY A 295 7.50 16.08 3.40
C GLY A 295 7.80 14.69 3.95
N PHE A 296 7.58 13.66 3.12
CA PHE A 296 7.83 12.28 3.51
C PHE A 296 9.31 11.92 3.44
N LEU A 297 9.84 11.35 4.51
CA LEU A 297 11.22 10.87 4.61
C LEU A 297 11.25 9.40 5.04
N PRO A 298 12.19 8.59 4.52
CA PRO A 298 12.47 7.25 5.04
C PRO A 298 12.86 7.29 6.51
N SER A 299 12.55 6.22 7.25
CA SER A 299 12.86 6.12 8.70
C SER A 299 14.34 6.29 9.01
N GLU A 300 15.21 5.88 8.10
CA GLU A 300 16.67 6.02 8.19
C GLU A 300 17.14 7.48 8.18
N TYR A 301 16.39 8.39 7.54
CA TYR A 301 16.63 9.84 7.61
C TYR A 301 15.87 10.48 8.77
N ALA A 302 14.65 10.02 9.05
CA ALA A 302 13.75 10.66 10.01
C ALA A 302 14.31 10.64 11.44
N THR A 303 14.90 9.52 11.89
CA THR A 303 15.42 9.39 13.25
C THR A 303 16.64 10.30 13.49
N PRO A 304 17.72 10.25 12.69
CA PRO A 304 18.87 11.11 12.90
C PRO A 304 18.51 12.60 12.71
N LEU A 305 17.64 12.93 11.73
CA LEU A 305 17.21 14.31 11.51
C LEU A 305 16.40 14.88 12.70
N ALA A 306 15.50 14.07 13.29
CA ALA A 306 14.75 14.47 14.48
C ALA A 306 15.67 14.76 15.67
N LEU A 307 16.71 13.94 15.87
CA LEU A 307 17.72 14.17 16.91
C LEU A 307 18.51 15.45 16.65
N VAL A 308 19.01 15.63 15.43
CA VAL A 308 19.74 16.83 15.02
C VAL A 308 18.92 18.09 15.27
N LEU A 309 17.68 18.13 14.81
CA LEU A 309 16.81 19.29 14.97
C LEU A 309 16.43 19.53 16.45
N THR A 310 16.24 18.45 17.22
CA THR A 310 16.04 18.57 18.68
C THR A 310 17.22 19.29 19.35
N GLU A 311 18.44 18.87 19.03
CA GLU A 311 19.67 19.49 19.61
C GLU A 311 19.82 20.95 19.16
N LEU A 312 19.63 21.25 17.88
CA LEU A 312 19.79 22.59 17.35
C LEU A 312 18.75 23.56 17.89
N VAL A 313 17.47 23.16 17.94
CA VAL A 313 16.41 24.00 18.50
C VAL A 313 16.60 24.18 20.01
N THR A 314 17.01 23.14 20.73
CA THR A 314 17.31 23.21 22.15
C THR A 314 18.48 24.20 22.41
N ASN A 315 19.58 24.08 21.64
CA ASN A 315 20.72 24.98 21.75
C ASN A 315 20.35 26.45 21.47
N ALA A 316 19.52 26.68 20.44
CA ALA A 316 19.02 28.01 20.12
C ALA A 316 18.22 28.60 21.29
N VAL A 317 17.35 27.81 21.92
CA VAL A 317 16.51 28.27 23.05
C VAL A 317 17.32 28.44 24.35
N GLU A 318 18.10 27.42 24.74
CA GLU A 318 18.78 27.40 26.04
C GLU A 318 20.04 28.28 26.06
N HIS A 319 20.74 28.40 24.93
CA HIS A 319 22.02 29.13 24.84
C HIS A 319 21.90 30.41 24.03
N GLY A 320 21.25 30.34 22.84
CA GLY A 320 21.11 31.50 21.96
C GLY A 320 20.26 32.60 22.59
N LEU A 321 19.11 32.26 23.11
CA LEU A 321 18.10 33.21 23.61
C LEU A 321 18.21 33.49 25.11
N ARG A 322 19.26 33.01 25.78
CA ARG A 322 19.44 33.20 27.23
C ARG A 322 19.45 34.66 27.62
N GLY A 323 18.49 35.07 28.48
CA GLY A 323 18.35 36.45 28.95
C GLY A 323 17.62 37.40 27.99
N LYS A 324 17.03 36.91 26.93
CA LYS A 324 16.21 37.68 25.99
C LYS A 324 14.71 37.37 26.22
N GLU A 325 13.89 38.41 26.49
CA GLU A 325 12.46 38.26 26.78
C GLU A 325 11.65 37.87 25.50
N ASP A 326 12.01 38.46 24.35
CA ASP A 326 11.35 38.27 23.05
C ASP A 326 12.32 37.66 22.03
N GLY A 327 12.72 36.40 22.25
CA GLY A 327 13.61 35.69 21.36
C GLY A 327 12.84 34.85 20.31
N HIS A 328 13.39 34.76 19.10
CA HIS A 328 12.81 34.04 18.01
C HIS A 328 13.76 32.96 17.49
N VAL A 329 13.19 31.76 17.26
CA VAL A 329 13.86 30.68 16.52
C VAL A 329 13.08 30.44 15.24
N THR A 330 13.77 30.47 14.11
CA THR A 330 13.16 30.20 12.79
C THR A 330 13.85 29.02 12.14
N ILE A 331 13.06 28.06 11.73
CA ILE A 331 13.51 26.89 10.99
C ILE A 331 13.05 27.05 9.53
N ASN A 332 13.99 27.13 8.59
CA ASN A 332 13.66 27.20 7.17
C ASN A 332 14.03 25.87 6.51
N VAL A 333 13.09 25.32 5.77
CA VAL A 333 13.26 24.05 5.04
C VAL A 333 13.11 24.31 3.56
N ARG A 334 14.10 23.87 2.79
CA ARG A 334 14.06 23.86 1.32
C ARG A 334 14.36 22.45 0.85
N ARG A 335 13.37 21.84 0.25
CA ARG A 335 13.47 20.49 -0.33
C ARG A 335 13.52 20.59 -1.85
N SER A 336 14.46 19.88 -2.44
CA SER A 336 14.50 19.55 -3.87
C SER A 336 14.33 18.05 -4.07
N GLU A 337 14.40 17.57 -5.33
CA GLU A 337 14.33 16.13 -5.63
C GLU A 337 15.51 15.37 -4.99
N ASP A 338 16.71 15.96 -5.01
CA ASP A 338 17.96 15.29 -4.61
C ASP A 338 18.54 15.77 -3.28
N SER A 339 17.95 16.79 -2.66
CA SER A 339 18.51 17.37 -1.45
C SER A 339 17.48 17.99 -0.51
N LEU A 340 17.82 18.01 0.75
CA LEU A 340 17.08 18.68 1.80
C LEU A 340 18.03 19.66 2.51
N ARG A 341 17.77 20.96 2.37
CA ARG A 341 18.49 22.02 3.10
C ARG A 341 17.62 22.51 4.25
N VAL A 342 18.18 22.52 5.44
CA VAL A 342 17.51 23.00 6.65
C VAL A 342 18.39 24.04 7.32
N SER A 343 17.85 25.21 7.64
CA SER A 343 18.53 26.17 8.49
C SER A 343 17.76 26.43 9.79
N VAL A 344 18.46 26.45 10.91
CA VAL A 344 17.93 26.81 12.21
C VAL A 344 18.62 28.13 12.62
N HIS A 345 17.83 29.19 12.76
CA HIS A 345 18.31 30.54 13.08
C HIS A 345 17.68 31.03 14.38
N ASP A 346 18.49 31.47 15.31
CA ASP A 346 18.09 32.25 16.48
C ASP A 346 18.55 33.71 16.36
N ASP A 347 17.80 34.64 16.94
CA ASP A 347 18.12 36.05 17.00
C ASP A 347 18.80 36.44 18.32
N GLY A 348 19.53 35.51 18.93
CA GLY A 348 20.11 35.63 20.26
C GLY A 348 21.46 36.34 20.29
N ALA A 349 22.28 35.99 21.30
CA ALA A 349 23.57 36.66 21.56
C ALA A 349 24.67 36.27 20.55
N GLY A 350 24.47 35.17 19.79
CA GLY A 350 25.51 34.57 18.96
C GLY A 350 26.57 33.82 19.78
N LEU A 351 27.51 33.19 19.09
CA LEU A 351 28.62 32.44 19.71
C LEU A 351 29.74 33.35 20.08
N SER A 352 30.23 33.29 21.34
CA SER A 352 31.35 34.06 21.83
C SER A 352 32.61 33.77 21.01
N GLY A 353 33.17 34.81 20.36
CA GLY A 353 34.31 34.67 19.47
C GLY A 353 34.07 33.93 18.17
N GLY A 354 32.79 33.67 17.78
CA GLY A 354 32.43 32.94 16.55
C GLY A 354 32.79 31.45 16.54
N LEU A 355 33.26 30.92 17.68
CA LEU A 355 33.69 29.54 17.79
C LEU A 355 32.56 28.64 18.28
N VAL A 356 32.32 27.56 17.54
CA VAL A 356 31.42 26.52 17.95
C VAL A 356 32.00 25.73 19.11
N GLY A 357 31.30 25.70 20.25
CA GLY A 357 31.75 24.93 21.40
C GLY A 357 31.83 23.42 21.10
N GLU A 358 32.84 22.75 21.66
CA GLU A 358 33.02 21.30 21.57
C GLU A 358 32.12 20.53 22.55
N GLY A 359 30.93 21.03 22.79
CA GLY A 359 29.95 20.34 23.66
C GLY A 359 29.44 19.02 23.06
N LEU A 360 29.00 18.12 23.93
CA LEU A 360 28.45 16.80 23.51
C LEU A 360 27.34 16.92 22.47
N GLY A 361 26.46 17.93 22.59
CA GLY A 361 25.36 18.15 21.62
C GLY A 361 25.87 18.46 20.21
N THR A 362 26.89 19.36 20.11
CA THR A 362 27.51 19.72 18.82
C THR A 362 28.21 18.52 18.17
N GLN A 363 28.90 17.70 18.95
CA GLN A 363 29.55 16.50 18.45
C GLN A 363 28.51 15.47 17.91
N ILE A 364 27.41 15.29 18.63
CA ILE A 364 26.31 14.42 18.18
C ILE A 364 25.70 14.91 16.87
N VAL A 365 25.40 16.21 16.79
CA VAL A 365 24.86 16.83 15.57
C VAL A 365 25.78 16.58 14.37
N ARG A 366 27.09 16.88 14.54
CA ARG A 366 28.08 16.65 13.49
C ARG A 366 28.16 15.16 13.06
N THR A 367 28.24 14.26 14.03
CA THR A 367 28.31 12.81 13.78
C THR A 367 27.06 12.31 13.01
N LEU A 368 25.86 12.77 13.38
CA LEU A 368 24.64 12.37 12.72
C LEU A 368 24.52 12.96 11.31
N VAL A 369 24.87 14.24 11.14
CA VAL A 369 24.77 14.90 9.83
C VAL A 369 25.80 14.32 8.85
N GLU A 370 27.06 14.25 9.25
CA GLU A 370 28.15 13.81 8.37
C GLU A 370 28.19 12.30 8.23
N GLY A 371 27.91 11.52 9.31
CA GLY A 371 28.01 10.07 9.35
C GLY A 371 26.75 9.34 8.89
N GLU A 372 25.57 9.68 9.44
CA GLU A 372 24.33 8.94 9.16
C GLU A 372 23.52 9.54 8.01
N LEU A 373 23.44 10.90 7.94
CA LEU A 373 22.70 11.59 6.89
C LEU A 373 23.54 11.84 5.63
N GLY A 374 24.86 11.62 5.68
CA GLY A 374 25.78 11.84 4.55
C GLY A 374 25.82 13.30 4.08
N GLY A 375 25.45 14.23 4.95
CA GLY A 375 25.30 15.64 4.67
C GLY A 375 26.50 16.48 5.14
N SER A 376 26.33 17.81 5.08
CA SER A 376 27.26 18.79 5.63
C SER A 376 26.54 19.73 6.58
N ILE A 377 27.31 20.32 7.50
CA ILE A 377 26.80 21.28 8.49
C ILE A 377 27.72 22.47 8.62
N ASP A 378 27.14 23.67 8.56
CA ASP A 378 27.84 24.94 8.69
C ASP A 378 27.21 25.80 9.80
N TRP A 379 28.06 26.45 10.60
CA TRP A 379 27.64 27.39 11.64
C TRP A 379 28.06 28.83 11.27
N ASN A 380 27.07 29.69 11.14
CA ASN A 380 27.24 31.11 10.89
C ASN A 380 26.77 31.88 12.12
N SER A 381 27.68 32.46 12.85
CA SER A 381 27.36 33.21 14.07
C SER A 381 28.13 34.50 14.16
N HIS A 382 27.43 35.57 14.54
CA HIS A 382 28.00 36.89 14.77
C HIS A 382 27.51 37.37 16.13
N GLU A 383 28.40 37.90 16.92
CA GLU A 383 28.10 38.41 18.26
C GLU A 383 27.01 39.48 18.19
N GLY A 384 25.93 39.30 18.95
CA GLY A 384 24.76 40.18 18.97
C GLY A 384 23.80 40.06 17.80
N GLN A 385 24.05 39.15 16.82
CA GLN A 385 23.20 38.93 15.67
C GLN A 385 22.56 37.51 15.62
N GLY A 386 22.83 36.69 16.65
CA GLY A 386 22.35 35.31 16.74
C GLY A 386 23.23 34.31 16.03
N THR A 387 22.71 33.09 15.92
CA THR A 387 23.38 31.97 15.25
C THR A 387 22.47 31.38 14.19
N GLU A 388 23.01 31.10 13.01
CA GLU A 388 22.37 30.28 11.97
C GLU A 388 23.19 29.02 11.79
N VAL A 389 22.53 27.87 11.88
CA VAL A 389 23.11 26.57 11.56
C VAL A 389 22.42 26.04 10.29
N VAL A 390 23.21 25.75 9.27
CA VAL A 390 22.75 25.25 7.99
C VAL A 390 23.17 23.81 7.80
N ILE A 391 22.22 22.96 7.42
CA ILE A 391 22.44 21.54 7.14
C ILE A 391 22.02 21.26 5.70
N ASP A 392 22.88 20.60 4.95
CA ASP A 392 22.60 20.11 3.62
C ASP A 392 22.67 18.59 3.61
N ILE A 393 21.56 17.92 3.26
CA ILE A 393 21.42 16.47 3.27
C ILE A 393 21.10 15.99 1.84
N PRO A 394 21.89 15.09 1.26
CA PRO A 394 21.57 14.46 -0.01
C PRO A 394 20.45 13.43 0.17
N LEU A 395 19.44 13.47 -0.71
CA LEU A 395 18.30 12.53 -0.71
C LEU A 395 18.45 11.46 -1.82
N GLN A 396 19.65 10.98 -2.08
CA GLN A 396 19.98 10.11 -3.21
C GLN A 396 19.21 8.78 -3.26
N TYR A 397 18.69 8.30 -2.13
CA TYR A 397 17.96 7.03 -2.06
C TYR A 397 16.49 7.09 -2.52
N LEU A 398 15.93 8.25 -2.74
CA LEU A 398 14.56 8.39 -3.26
C LEU A 398 14.49 8.11 -4.76
N HIS A 399 15.60 8.30 -5.49
CA HIS A 399 15.68 8.08 -6.94
C HIS A 399 15.77 6.60 -7.31
N ASP A 400 16.51 5.79 -6.57
CA ASP A 400 16.70 4.37 -6.88
C ASP A 400 15.44 3.51 -6.67
N ARG A 401 14.50 3.93 -5.82
CA ARG A 401 13.21 3.22 -5.63
C ARG A 401 12.11 3.67 -6.58
N ALA A 402 12.10 4.89 -7.06
CA ALA A 402 11.15 5.37 -8.06
C ALA A 402 11.36 4.69 -9.44
N VAL A 403 12.56 4.18 -9.71
CA VAL A 403 12.90 3.45 -10.94
C VAL A 403 12.48 1.98 -10.87
N MET A 404 12.19 1.41 -9.69
CA MET A 404 11.82 0.00 -9.52
C MET A 404 10.31 -0.28 -9.43
N GLU A 405 9.45 0.73 -9.39
CA GLU A 405 8.00 0.53 -9.57
C GLU A 405 7.60 0.98 -10.98
N PRO A 406 7.36 0.04 -11.92
CA PRO A 406 6.75 0.42 -13.18
C PRO A 406 5.33 0.91 -12.89
N VAL A 407 5.08 2.18 -13.16
CA VAL A 407 3.73 2.75 -13.19
C VAL A 407 2.87 1.84 -14.08
N PRO A 408 1.77 1.24 -13.59
CA PRO A 408 0.86 0.52 -14.46
C PRO A 408 0.26 1.52 -15.43
N SER A 409 0.64 1.42 -16.69
CA SER A 409 -0.01 2.12 -17.79
C SER A 409 -1.52 1.80 -17.78
N VAL A 410 -2.30 2.85 -17.86
CA VAL A 410 -3.75 2.97 -17.94
C VAL A 410 -4.39 2.00 -18.95
#